data_e77bb8308772e001099470064014a880
#
_entry.id   e77bb8308772e001099470064014a880
#
_cell.length_a   1.000
_cell.length_b   1.000
_cell.length_c   1.000
_cell.angle_alpha   90.00
_cell.angle_beta   90.00
_cell.angle_gamma   90.00
#
_symmetry.space_group_name_H-M   'P 1'
#
loop_
_entity.id
_entity.type
_entity.pdbx_description
1 polymer ?
#
loop_
_entity_poly.entity_id
_entity_poly.type
_entity_poly.pdbx_seq_one_letter_code
_entity_poly.pdbx_strand_id
1 'polypeptide(L)'
;HARRRKTMIPNHPEPEQILLENVLFALGNPLRLSIIRRLADGSELSCNALRPEEVVKSTMTHHWRVLRDSGVIWQRPQGRENMISLRREDLDARFPGLMDILLQAK
;
A
#
# COMPACT_ATOMS: atom_id res chain seq x y z
N HIS A 1 11.70 -3.04 -13.57
CA HIS A 1 10.25 -3.19 -13.42
C HIS A 1 9.82 -4.63 -13.52
N ALA A 2 10.25 -5.32 -14.59
CA ALA A 2 9.85 -6.70 -14.82
C ALA A 2 10.31 -7.62 -13.69
N ARG A 3 11.53 -7.40 -13.18
CA ARG A 3 12.06 -8.22 -12.09
C ARG A 3 11.25 -8.03 -10.81
N ARG A 4 10.86 -6.79 -10.50
CA ARG A 4 10.06 -6.53 -9.31
C ARG A 4 8.72 -7.24 -9.39
N ARG A 5 8.06 -7.19 -10.55
CA ARG A 5 6.76 -7.83 -10.71
C ARG A 5 6.83 -9.35 -10.61
N LYS A 6 7.97 -9.97 -10.99
CA LYS A 6 8.13 -11.42 -10.87
C LYS A 6 8.08 -11.90 -9.43
N THR A 7 8.38 -11.02 -8.47
CA THR A 7 8.39 -11.35 -7.05
C THR A 7 7.18 -10.81 -6.32
N MET A 8 6.21 -10.21 -7.05
CA MET A 8 5.03 -9.60 -6.46
C MET A 8 3.80 -10.47 -6.68
N ILE A 9 2.79 -10.27 -5.84
CA ILE A 9 1.47 -10.84 -6.06
C ILE A 9 0.88 -10.20 -7.33
N PRO A 10 0.18 -10.96 -8.18
CA PRO A 10 -0.48 -10.37 -9.34
C PRO A 10 -1.46 -9.26 -8.96
N ASN A 11 -1.81 -8.45 -9.94
CA ASN A 11 -2.79 -7.35 -9.84
C ASN A 11 -2.23 -6.04 -9.28
N HIS A 12 -0.90 -5.89 -9.24
CA HIS A 12 -0.33 -4.57 -9.00
C HIS A 12 -0.43 -3.76 -10.30
N PRO A 13 -1.07 -2.58 -10.28
CA PRO A 13 -1.13 -1.75 -11.49
C PRO A 13 0.25 -1.19 -11.84
N GLU A 14 0.49 -0.99 -13.13
CA GLU A 14 1.66 -0.26 -13.59
C GLU A 14 1.52 1.20 -13.15
N PRO A 15 2.63 1.95 -13.01
CA PRO A 15 2.52 3.35 -12.59
C PRO A 15 1.53 4.17 -13.40
N GLU A 16 1.52 4.01 -14.74
CA GLU A 16 0.61 4.77 -15.59
C GLU A 16 -0.85 4.35 -15.45
N GLN A 17 -1.13 3.24 -14.81
CA GLN A 17 -2.49 2.75 -14.56
C GLN A 17 -3.04 3.22 -13.22
N ILE A 18 -2.22 3.86 -12.39
CA ILE A 18 -2.66 4.34 -11.08
C ILE A 18 -3.52 5.57 -11.26
N LEU A 19 -4.76 5.50 -10.78
CA LEU A 19 -5.72 6.60 -10.90
C LEU A 19 -5.83 7.35 -9.58
N LEU A 20 -5.85 8.67 -9.64
CA LEU A 20 -5.94 9.51 -8.45
C LEU A 20 -7.15 9.17 -7.59
N GLU A 21 -8.32 8.98 -8.22
CA GLU A 21 -9.54 8.68 -7.47
C GLU A 21 -9.44 7.37 -6.71
N ASN A 22 -8.71 6.38 -7.25
CA ASN A 22 -8.52 5.11 -6.55
C ASN A 22 -7.58 5.26 -5.37
N VAL A 23 -6.54 6.07 -5.51
CA VAL A 23 -5.61 6.38 -4.42
C VAL A 23 -6.36 7.09 -3.30
N LEU A 24 -7.18 8.08 -3.64
CA LEU A 24 -7.94 8.82 -2.64
C LEU A 24 -8.96 7.94 -1.94
N PHE A 25 -9.61 7.05 -2.66
CA PHE A 25 -10.52 6.09 -2.05
C PHE A 25 -9.79 5.18 -1.07
N ALA A 26 -8.64 4.65 -1.49
CA ALA A 26 -7.86 3.75 -0.64
C ALA A 26 -7.40 4.43 0.65
N LEU A 27 -6.98 5.68 0.56
CA LEU A 27 -6.42 6.41 1.70
C LEU A 27 -7.48 7.20 2.48
N GLY A 28 -8.73 7.20 2.03
CA GLY A 28 -9.83 7.82 2.75
C GLY A 28 -10.43 6.94 3.83
N ASN A 29 -9.60 6.12 4.46
CA ASN A 29 -10.02 5.21 5.52
C ASN A 29 -9.00 5.27 6.65
N PRO A 30 -9.42 5.46 7.91
CA PRO A 30 -8.48 5.64 9.01
C PRO A 30 -7.48 4.49 9.17
N LEU A 31 -7.95 3.25 9.04
CA LEU A 31 -7.06 2.09 9.19
C LEU A 31 -6.04 2.05 8.06
N ARG A 32 -6.50 2.19 6.83
CA ARG A 32 -5.59 2.16 5.68
C ARG A 32 -4.58 3.29 5.72
N LEU A 33 -5.03 4.48 6.09
CA LEU A 33 -4.11 5.63 6.21
C LEU A 33 -3.08 5.40 7.31
N SER A 34 -3.48 4.80 8.44
CA SER A 34 -2.54 4.51 9.53
C SER A 34 -1.47 3.51 9.09
N ILE A 35 -1.85 2.52 8.29
CA ILE A 35 -0.90 1.55 7.74
C ILE A 35 0.14 2.27 6.87
N ILE A 36 -0.31 3.15 5.99
CA ILE A 36 0.59 3.85 5.08
C ILE A 36 1.54 4.76 5.84
N ARG A 37 1.06 5.39 6.91
CA ARG A 37 1.93 6.22 7.77
C ARG A 37 3.05 5.41 8.41
N ARG A 38 2.78 4.16 8.78
CA ARG A 38 3.82 3.28 9.32
C ARG A 38 4.87 2.88 8.27
N LEU A 39 4.51 2.94 7.00
CA LEU A 39 5.41 2.60 5.90
C LEU A 39 6.09 3.83 5.29
N ALA A 40 5.81 5.01 5.84
CA ALA A 40 6.27 6.28 5.25
C ALA A 40 7.80 6.44 5.29
N ASP A 41 8.47 5.75 6.20
CA ASP A 41 9.93 5.81 6.32
C ASP A 41 10.66 4.91 5.31
N GLY A 42 9.93 4.25 4.43
CA GLY A 42 10.51 3.33 3.45
C GLY A 42 10.61 1.89 3.93
N SER A 43 10.07 1.59 5.10
CA SER A 43 10.09 0.24 5.65
C SER A 43 9.27 -0.73 4.83
N GLU A 44 9.68 -1.99 4.85
CA GLU A 44 8.86 -3.11 4.40
C GLU A 44 8.47 -3.91 5.63
N LEU A 45 7.17 -4.04 5.90
CA LEU A 45 6.67 -4.73 7.08
C LEU A 45 5.69 -5.82 6.67
N SER A 46 5.61 -6.88 7.50
CA SER A 46 4.68 -7.97 7.21
C SER A 46 3.24 -7.55 7.46
N CYS A 47 2.31 -8.23 6.79
CA CYS A 47 0.88 -8.03 7.05
C CYS A 47 0.56 -8.24 8.53
N ASN A 48 1.17 -9.26 9.17
CA ASN A 48 0.93 -9.51 10.59
C ASN A 48 1.41 -8.35 11.46
N ALA A 49 2.56 -7.76 11.14
CA ALA A 49 3.08 -6.62 11.90
C ALA A 49 2.20 -5.39 11.78
N LEU A 50 1.55 -5.23 10.63
CA LEU A 50 0.72 -4.06 10.35
C LEU A 50 -0.73 -4.21 10.81
N ARG A 51 -1.19 -5.43 11.04
CA ARG A 51 -2.58 -5.69 11.42
C ARG A 51 -2.81 -5.33 12.88
N PRO A 52 -3.80 -4.46 13.18
CA PRO A 52 -4.19 -4.24 14.58
C PRO A 52 -4.76 -5.54 15.18
N GLU A 53 -4.49 -5.77 16.47
CA GLU A 53 -4.95 -6.99 17.14
C GLU A 53 -6.45 -7.17 17.08
N GLU A 54 -7.19 -6.07 17.18
CA GLU A 54 -8.66 -6.11 17.22
C GLU A 54 -9.28 -6.36 15.85
N VAL A 55 -8.48 -6.36 14.77
CA VAL A 55 -8.98 -6.58 13.42
C VAL A 55 -8.57 -7.97 12.95
N VAL A 56 -9.57 -8.80 12.64
CA VAL A 56 -9.30 -10.18 12.20
C VAL A 56 -8.71 -10.20 10.80
N LYS A 57 -7.97 -11.28 10.51
CA LYS A 57 -7.25 -11.40 9.23
C LYS A 57 -8.16 -11.33 8.01
N SER A 58 -9.37 -11.90 8.10
CA SER A 58 -10.30 -11.87 6.98
C SER A 58 -10.74 -10.45 6.65
N THR A 59 -10.90 -9.61 7.66
CA THR A 59 -11.23 -8.20 7.44
C THR A 59 -10.06 -7.48 6.77
N MET A 60 -8.84 -7.80 7.18
CA MET A 60 -7.65 -7.19 6.58
C MET A 60 -7.50 -7.54 5.11
N THR A 61 -7.98 -8.71 4.68
CA THR A 61 -7.87 -9.10 3.27
C THR A 61 -8.46 -8.05 2.34
N HIS A 62 -9.60 -7.49 2.71
CA HIS A 62 -10.23 -6.41 1.93
C HIS A 62 -9.33 -5.17 1.86
N HIS A 63 -8.75 -4.78 3.00
CA HIS A 63 -7.89 -3.59 3.04
C HIS A 63 -6.63 -3.77 2.20
N TRP A 64 -6.00 -4.95 2.27
CA TRP A 64 -4.82 -5.23 1.45
C TRP A 64 -5.15 -5.16 -0.04
N ARG A 65 -6.31 -5.72 -0.42
CA ARG A 65 -6.73 -5.69 -1.81
C ARG A 65 -6.95 -4.26 -2.30
N VAL A 66 -7.63 -3.45 -1.51
CA VAL A 66 -7.88 -2.05 -1.88
C VAL A 66 -6.56 -1.29 -2.07
N LEU A 67 -5.65 -1.44 -1.11
CA LEU A 67 -4.35 -0.76 -1.17
C LEU A 67 -3.51 -1.23 -2.37
N ARG A 68 -3.50 -2.53 -2.63
CA ARG A 68 -2.73 -3.10 -3.72
C ARG A 68 -3.30 -2.69 -5.09
N ASP A 69 -4.60 -2.85 -5.26
CA ASP A 69 -5.23 -2.62 -6.56
C ASP A 69 -5.23 -1.14 -6.94
N SER A 70 -5.21 -0.26 -5.95
CA SER A 70 -5.12 1.18 -6.20
C SER A 70 -3.70 1.65 -6.54
N GLY A 71 -2.70 0.81 -6.36
CA GLY A 71 -1.32 1.17 -6.64
C GLY A 71 -0.60 1.86 -5.49
N VAL A 72 -1.14 1.80 -4.28
CA VAL A 72 -0.55 2.47 -3.12
C VAL A 72 0.60 1.64 -2.52
N ILE A 73 0.48 0.32 -2.54
CA ILE A 73 1.46 -0.56 -1.92
C ILE A 73 1.97 -1.62 -2.88
N TRP A 74 3.17 -2.11 -2.59
CA TRP A 74 3.68 -3.39 -3.08
C TRP A 74 3.35 -4.45 -2.04
N GLN A 75 2.97 -5.63 -2.52
CA GLN A 75 2.72 -6.78 -1.67
C GLN A 75 3.51 -7.96 -2.25
N ARG A 76 4.43 -8.46 -1.46
CA ARG A 76 5.40 -9.46 -1.90
C ARG A 76 5.35 -10.66 -0.95
N PRO A 77 5.18 -11.89 -1.46
CA PRO A 77 5.23 -13.06 -0.58
C PRO A 77 6.65 -13.31 -0.10
N GLN A 78 6.77 -13.69 1.17
CA GLN A 78 8.03 -14.10 1.76
C GLN A 78 7.75 -15.17 2.79
N GLY A 79 8.02 -16.43 2.45
CA GLY A 79 7.64 -17.54 3.29
C GLY A 79 6.13 -17.64 3.40
N ARG A 80 5.62 -17.67 4.62
CA ARG A 80 4.18 -17.72 4.88
C ARG A 80 3.55 -16.34 5.04
N GLU A 81 4.35 -15.31 4.92
CA GLU A 81 3.89 -13.94 5.11
C GLU A 81 3.90 -13.18 3.81
N ASN A 82 3.15 -12.09 3.80
CA ASN A 82 3.23 -11.10 2.75
C ASN A 82 3.87 -9.85 3.33
N MET A 83 4.83 -9.30 2.60
CA MET A 83 5.55 -8.09 2.97
C MET A 83 4.96 -6.92 2.22
N ILE A 84 4.74 -5.84 2.93
CA ILE A 84 4.06 -4.66 2.41
C ILE A 84 5.03 -3.49 2.43
N SER A 85 5.06 -2.73 1.35
CA SER A 85 5.83 -1.48 1.28
C SER A 85 5.03 -0.43 0.51
N LEU A 86 5.30 0.84 0.81
CA LEU A 86 4.63 1.97 0.15
C LEU A 86 5.27 2.21 -1.22
N ARG A 87 4.44 2.39 -2.24
CA ARG A 87 4.93 2.73 -3.58
C ARG A 87 5.19 4.23 -3.69
N ARG A 88 6.01 4.75 -2.77
CA ARG A 88 6.25 6.19 -2.64
C ARG A 88 6.74 6.82 -3.94
N GLU A 89 7.68 6.14 -4.59
CA GLU A 89 8.30 6.67 -5.81
C GLU A 89 7.28 6.82 -6.93
N ASP A 90 6.44 5.80 -7.13
CA ASP A 90 5.40 5.85 -8.17
C ASP A 90 4.36 6.90 -7.86
N LEU A 91 3.96 7.01 -6.59
CA LEU A 91 2.93 7.97 -6.19
C LEU A 91 3.44 9.40 -6.30
N ASP A 92 4.70 9.65 -5.92
CA ASP A 92 5.29 10.98 -6.05
C ASP A 92 5.45 11.39 -7.52
N ALA A 93 5.78 10.43 -8.39
CA ALA A 93 5.93 10.72 -9.81
C ALA A 93 4.58 11.04 -10.45
N ARG A 94 3.52 10.31 -10.08
CA ARG A 94 2.19 10.50 -10.65
C ARG A 94 1.45 11.69 -10.06
N PHE A 95 1.59 11.91 -8.75
CA PHE A 95 0.81 12.91 -8.02
C PHE A 95 1.74 13.69 -7.09
N PRO A 96 2.58 14.58 -7.64
CA PRO A 96 3.58 15.30 -6.83
C PRO A 96 2.93 16.07 -5.68
N GLY A 97 3.46 15.88 -4.47
CA GLY A 97 2.99 16.57 -3.28
C GLY A 97 1.84 15.91 -2.55
N LEU A 98 1.13 14.97 -3.20
CA LEU A 98 -0.04 14.34 -2.58
C LEU A 98 0.35 13.57 -1.31
N MET A 99 1.37 12.72 -1.40
CA MET A 99 1.76 11.90 -0.26
C MET A 99 2.30 12.74 0.89
N ASP A 100 3.01 13.82 0.58
CA ASP A 100 3.49 14.73 1.63
C ASP A 100 2.32 15.29 2.44
N ILE A 101 1.27 15.69 1.77
CA ILE A 101 0.07 16.22 2.44
C ILE A 101 -0.59 15.14 3.28
N LEU A 102 -0.80 13.97 2.71
CA LEU A 102 -1.51 12.88 3.39
C LEU A 102 -0.74 12.34 4.58
N LEU A 103 0.57 12.27 4.49
CA LEU A 103 1.39 11.75 5.57
C LEU A 103 1.58 12.75 6.70
N GLN A 104 1.42 14.04 6.45
CA GLN A 104 1.56 15.09 7.45
C GLN A 104 0.22 15.44 8.12
N ALA A 105 -0.89 15.17 7.48
CA ALA A 105 -2.20 15.49 8.00
C ALA A 105 -2.50 14.65 9.25
N LYS A 106 -3.18 15.26 10.22
CA LYS A 106 -3.53 14.59 11.48
C LYS A 106 -5.00 14.21 11.55
#